data_0b708d1d2e3293aadc88f8fc81e1fc64
#
_entry.id   0b708d1d2e3293aadc88f8fc81e1fc64
#
_cell.length_a   1.000
_cell.length_b   1.000
_cell.length_c   1.000
_cell.angle_alpha   90.00
_cell.angle_beta   90.00
_cell.angle_gamma   90.00
#
_symmetry.space_group_name_H-M   'P 1'
#
loop_
_entity.id
_entity.type
_entity.pdbx_description
1 polymer ?
#
loop_
_entity_poly.entity_id
_entity_poly.type
_entity_poly.pdbx_seq_one_letter_code
_entity_poly.pdbx_strand_id
1 'polypeptide(L)'
;LVVGATFVFSGFVKSVDPMGTSLKIREYLSAFELDYIMPISLFLAMCIGVYELVLGVNTLFGSYRRVTSILLFLTMLVMTPLTLYLALADPISDCGCFGEAVYLTHWQSFSKNVVLLLLTVFLLRCNHRLRGVYHKEIQSLTVYFVVLFAVGMSLYAYYFQPVFDFRPYKLGTNIEEAISLEAFDEPRYVYRNGDVRAEFTVDELPSDTAWHFVERID
;
A
#
# COMPACT_ATOMS: atom_id res chain seq x y z
N LEU A 1 -12.95 -17.33 -2.39
CA LEU A 1 -12.91 -16.78 -1.04
C LEU A 1 -11.62 -16.00 -0.78
N VAL A 2 -10.43 -16.61 -0.94
CA VAL A 2 -9.14 -15.95 -0.64
C VAL A 2 -8.98 -14.61 -1.34
N VAL A 3 -9.11 -14.56 -2.68
CA VAL A 3 -9.00 -13.30 -3.46
C VAL A 3 -9.98 -12.25 -2.96
N GLY A 4 -11.25 -12.63 -2.76
CA GLY A 4 -12.27 -11.70 -2.28
C GLY A 4 -11.98 -11.16 -0.88
N ALA A 5 -11.55 -12.02 0.05
CA ALA A 5 -11.19 -11.61 1.41
C ALA A 5 -9.98 -10.66 1.42
N THR A 6 -8.95 -10.94 0.61
CA THR A 6 -7.77 -10.07 0.48
C THR A 6 -8.15 -8.68 -0.03
N PHE A 7 -9.01 -8.61 -1.07
CA PHE A 7 -9.45 -7.34 -1.62
C PHE A 7 -10.40 -6.58 -0.69
N VAL A 8 -11.27 -7.27 0.05
CA VAL A 8 -12.11 -6.65 1.09
C VAL A 8 -11.23 -6.05 2.18
N PHE A 9 -10.26 -6.79 2.67
CA PHE A 9 -9.36 -6.29 3.71
C PHE A 9 -8.56 -5.08 3.21
N SER A 10 -7.96 -5.17 2.03
CA SER A 10 -7.20 -4.08 1.42
C SER A 10 -8.04 -2.82 1.19
N GLY A 11 -9.23 -2.97 0.59
CA GLY A 11 -10.13 -1.86 0.34
C GLY A 11 -10.72 -1.26 1.63
N PHE A 12 -10.99 -2.08 2.65
CA PHE A 12 -11.45 -1.63 3.96
C PHE A 12 -10.40 -0.76 4.65
N VAL A 13 -9.16 -1.23 4.76
CA VAL A 13 -8.06 -0.48 5.38
C VAL A 13 -7.87 0.88 4.69
N LYS A 14 -7.83 0.90 3.35
CA LYS A 14 -7.70 2.15 2.56
C LYS A 14 -8.90 3.09 2.70
N SER A 15 -10.10 2.54 2.89
CA SER A 15 -11.29 3.37 3.12
C SER A 15 -11.34 3.96 4.52
N VAL A 16 -10.78 3.25 5.51
CA VAL A 16 -10.71 3.71 6.91
C VAL A 16 -9.58 4.71 7.12
N ASP A 17 -8.43 4.52 6.47
CA ASP A 17 -7.31 5.47 6.49
C ASP A 17 -6.89 5.88 5.05
N PRO A 18 -7.67 6.78 4.41
CA PRO A 18 -7.33 7.29 3.09
C PRO A 18 -6.11 8.20 3.10
N MET A 19 -5.77 8.80 4.27
CA MET A 19 -4.61 9.69 4.39
C MET A 19 -3.31 8.89 4.34
N GLY A 20 -3.18 7.79 5.09
CA GLY A 20 -2.02 6.89 5.01
C GLY A 20 -1.84 6.35 3.59
N THR A 21 -2.94 5.90 2.94
CA THR A 21 -2.89 5.49 1.53
C THR A 21 -2.45 6.63 0.59
N SER A 22 -2.88 7.87 0.85
CA SER A 22 -2.47 9.05 0.06
C SER A 22 -0.97 9.32 0.19
N LEU A 23 -0.39 9.16 1.37
CA LEU A 23 1.05 9.28 1.60
C LEU A 23 1.83 8.26 0.78
N LYS A 24 1.40 6.99 0.77
CA LYS A 24 2.01 5.95 -0.07
C LYS A 24 1.91 6.28 -1.56
N ILE A 25 0.76 6.77 -2.03
CA ILE A 25 0.62 7.23 -3.43
C ILE A 25 1.62 8.34 -3.75
N ARG A 26 1.85 9.28 -2.82
CA ARG A 26 2.85 10.36 -3.01
C ARG A 26 4.27 9.82 -3.10
N GLU A 27 4.64 8.83 -2.27
CA GLU A 27 5.94 8.15 -2.36
C GLU A 27 6.14 7.53 -3.76
N TYR A 28 5.11 6.83 -4.28
CA TYR A 28 5.14 6.30 -5.65
C TYR A 28 5.28 7.40 -6.71
N LEU A 29 4.49 8.47 -6.60
CA LEU A 29 4.53 9.57 -7.56
C LEU A 29 5.89 10.25 -7.58
N SER A 30 6.52 10.45 -6.41
CA SER A 30 7.86 11.00 -6.29
C SER A 30 8.90 10.04 -6.89
N ALA A 31 8.83 8.74 -6.58
CA ALA A 31 9.76 7.74 -7.11
C ALA A 31 9.70 7.63 -8.65
N PHE A 32 8.56 7.95 -9.26
CA PHE A 32 8.37 7.97 -10.72
C PHE A 32 8.44 9.37 -11.34
N GLU A 33 8.87 10.39 -10.60
CA GLU A 33 8.97 11.80 -11.04
C GLU A 33 7.63 12.38 -11.55
N LEU A 34 6.51 11.96 -10.95
CA LEU A 34 5.15 12.38 -11.30
C LEU A 34 4.56 13.37 -10.30
N ASP A 35 5.36 14.29 -9.78
CA ASP A 35 5.01 15.22 -8.69
C ASP A 35 3.80 16.13 -9.02
N TYR A 36 3.55 16.40 -10.31
CA TYR A 36 2.42 17.20 -10.75
C TYR A 36 1.04 16.56 -10.42
N ILE A 37 0.99 15.25 -10.14
CA ILE A 37 -0.23 14.53 -9.77
C ILE A 37 -0.44 14.49 -8.24
N MET A 38 0.56 14.86 -7.44
CA MET A 38 0.48 14.84 -5.96
C MET A 38 -0.77 15.51 -5.36
N PRO A 39 -1.29 16.65 -5.88
CA PRO A 39 -2.47 17.28 -5.31
C PRO A 39 -3.73 16.42 -5.30
N ILE A 40 -3.84 15.44 -6.21
CA ILE A 40 -5.00 14.56 -6.31
C ILE A 40 -4.78 13.18 -5.62
N SER A 41 -3.65 13.00 -4.93
CA SER A 41 -3.29 11.72 -4.29
C SER A 41 -4.35 11.23 -3.30
N LEU A 42 -4.96 12.12 -2.53
CA LEU A 42 -6.03 11.77 -1.59
C LEU A 42 -7.29 11.28 -2.31
N PHE A 43 -7.68 11.95 -3.40
CA PHE A 43 -8.82 11.51 -4.22
C PHE A 43 -8.54 10.14 -4.84
N LEU A 44 -7.33 9.90 -5.33
CA LEU A 44 -6.91 8.60 -5.85
C LEU A 44 -6.95 7.52 -4.76
N ALA A 45 -6.49 7.84 -3.55
CA ALA A 45 -6.54 6.92 -2.41
C ALA A 45 -7.97 6.48 -2.10
N MET A 46 -8.91 7.44 -2.02
CA MET A 46 -10.34 7.14 -1.82
C MET A 46 -10.91 6.28 -2.96
N CYS A 47 -10.62 6.61 -4.20
CA CYS A 47 -11.07 5.83 -5.37
C CYS A 47 -10.55 4.40 -5.35
N ILE A 48 -9.27 4.20 -5.02
CA ILE A 48 -8.64 2.87 -4.93
C ILE A 48 -9.28 2.07 -3.80
N GLY A 49 -9.50 2.66 -2.62
CA GLY A 49 -10.15 2.00 -1.49
C GLY A 49 -11.56 1.51 -1.84
N VAL A 50 -12.39 2.38 -2.43
CA VAL A 50 -13.75 2.03 -2.90
C VAL A 50 -13.68 0.93 -3.96
N TYR A 51 -12.81 1.06 -4.95
CA TYR A 51 -12.63 0.10 -6.03
C TYR A 51 -12.28 -1.30 -5.51
N GLU A 52 -11.27 -1.40 -4.65
CA GLU A 52 -10.83 -2.68 -4.07
C GLU A 52 -11.92 -3.31 -3.19
N LEU A 53 -12.61 -2.51 -2.38
CA LEU A 53 -13.67 -3.00 -1.51
C LEU A 53 -14.84 -3.56 -2.34
N VAL A 54 -15.26 -2.86 -3.38
CA VAL A 54 -16.33 -3.32 -4.30
C VAL A 54 -15.92 -4.61 -5.01
N LEU A 55 -14.69 -4.69 -5.53
CA LEU A 55 -14.21 -5.91 -6.18
C LEU A 55 -14.14 -7.09 -5.21
N GLY A 56 -13.67 -6.85 -3.99
CA GLY A 56 -13.59 -7.87 -2.94
C GLY A 56 -14.97 -8.42 -2.58
N VAL A 57 -15.93 -7.55 -2.29
CA VAL A 57 -17.30 -7.92 -1.94
C VAL A 57 -17.99 -8.65 -3.12
N ASN A 58 -17.88 -8.12 -4.34
CA ASN A 58 -18.43 -8.77 -5.53
C ASN A 58 -17.86 -10.17 -5.76
N THR A 59 -16.57 -10.35 -5.45
CA THR A 59 -15.91 -11.66 -5.56
C THR A 59 -16.44 -12.65 -4.52
N LEU A 60 -16.63 -12.20 -3.28
CA LEU A 60 -17.16 -13.05 -2.20
C LEU A 60 -18.59 -13.53 -2.48
N PHE A 61 -19.43 -12.63 -2.95
CA PHE A 61 -20.85 -12.94 -3.24
C PHE A 61 -21.09 -13.46 -4.67
N GLY A 62 -20.07 -13.47 -5.51
CA GLY A 62 -20.19 -13.87 -6.90
C GLY A 62 -21.05 -12.91 -7.73
N SER A 63 -21.08 -11.60 -7.39
CA SER A 63 -21.81 -10.56 -8.09
C SER A 63 -21.05 -10.11 -9.33
N TYR A 64 -21.78 -9.80 -10.43
CA TYR A 64 -21.19 -9.34 -11.70
C TYR A 64 -19.93 -10.12 -12.13
N ARG A 65 -19.91 -11.42 -11.92
CA ARG A 65 -18.75 -12.34 -11.99
C ARG A 65 -17.81 -12.09 -13.14
N ARG A 66 -18.34 -11.92 -14.37
CA ARG A 66 -17.47 -11.72 -15.55
C ARG A 66 -16.70 -10.42 -15.48
N VAL A 67 -17.39 -9.33 -15.14
CA VAL A 67 -16.77 -7.99 -15.02
C VAL A 67 -15.78 -7.98 -13.85
N THR A 68 -16.20 -8.48 -12.68
CA THR A 68 -15.38 -8.55 -11.48
C THR A 68 -14.10 -9.36 -11.71
N SER A 69 -14.20 -10.55 -12.34
CA SER A 69 -13.02 -11.39 -12.61
C SER A 69 -12.08 -10.73 -13.62
N ILE A 70 -12.58 -10.03 -14.62
CA ILE A 70 -11.74 -9.29 -15.58
C ILE A 70 -11.02 -8.13 -14.88
N LEU A 71 -11.73 -7.34 -14.08
CA LEU A 71 -11.16 -6.22 -13.35
C LEU A 71 -10.10 -6.70 -12.34
N LEU A 72 -10.36 -7.77 -11.59
CA LEU A 72 -9.38 -8.40 -10.71
C LEU A 72 -8.13 -8.84 -11.46
N PHE A 73 -8.30 -9.51 -12.59
CA PHE A 73 -7.18 -9.93 -13.40
C PHE A 73 -6.34 -8.75 -13.90
N LEU A 74 -6.99 -7.69 -14.41
CA LEU A 74 -6.30 -6.48 -14.86
C LEU A 74 -5.54 -5.80 -13.72
N THR A 75 -6.16 -5.71 -12.54
CA THR A 75 -5.50 -5.17 -11.34
C THR A 75 -4.25 -5.98 -10.99
N MET A 76 -4.36 -7.31 -10.95
CA MET A 76 -3.21 -8.17 -10.62
C MET A 76 -2.16 -8.18 -11.74
N LEU A 77 -2.56 -8.02 -12.99
CA LEU A 77 -1.64 -7.90 -14.13
C LEU A 77 -0.76 -6.64 -14.03
N VAL A 78 -1.27 -5.56 -13.47
CA VAL A 78 -0.51 -4.31 -13.22
C VAL A 78 0.30 -4.43 -11.92
N MET A 79 -0.33 -4.92 -10.84
CA MET A 79 0.32 -4.97 -9.51
C MET A 79 1.45 -5.97 -9.41
N THR A 80 1.39 -7.10 -10.15
CA THR A 80 2.45 -8.12 -10.07
C THR A 80 3.79 -7.62 -10.64
N PRO A 81 3.87 -7.04 -11.86
CA PRO A 81 5.13 -6.48 -12.35
C PRO A 81 5.59 -5.25 -11.56
N LEU A 82 4.65 -4.45 -11.03
CA LEU A 82 5.00 -3.33 -10.16
C LEU A 82 5.73 -3.82 -8.89
N THR A 83 5.18 -4.82 -8.20
CA THR A 83 5.83 -5.38 -7.01
C THR A 83 7.12 -6.14 -7.30
N LEU A 84 7.28 -6.69 -8.51
CA LEU A 84 8.56 -7.23 -8.95
C LEU A 84 9.61 -6.11 -9.13
N TYR A 85 9.22 -5.00 -9.74
CA TYR A 85 10.09 -3.83 -9.89
C TYR A 85 10.54 -3.31 -8.50
N LEU A 86 9.61 -3.17 -7.55
CA LEU A 86 9.94 -2.78 -6.17
C LEU A 86 10.90 -3.76 -5.50
N ALA A 87 10.74 -5.07 -5.74
CA ALA A 87 11.62 -6.08 -5.16
C ALA A 87 13.03 -6.10 -5.76
N LEU A 88 13.22 -5.53 -6.95
CA LEU A 88 14.52 -5.48 -7.64
C LEU A 88 15.23 -4.14 -7.49
N ALA A 89 14.48 -3.03 -7.49
CA ALA A 89 15.02 -1.68 -7.51
C ALA A 89 15.00 -0.98 -6.14
N ASP A 90 14.18 -1.48 -5.19
CA ASP A 90 14.02 -0.97 -3.81
C ASP A 90 13.86 0.57 -3.71
N PRO A 91 12.99 1.21 -4.51
CA PRO A 91 12.86 2.66 -4.53
C PRO A 91 12.02 3.22 -3.38
N ILE A 92 11.24 2.39 -2.68
CA ILE A 92 10.29 2.74 -1.62
C ILE A 92 10.33 1.67 -0.52
N SER A 93 10.09 2.05 0.73
CA SER A 93 10.19 1.17 1.91
C SER A 93 9.26 -0.05 1.89
N ASP A 94 8.03 0.09 1.36
CA ASP A 94 7.06 -0.99 1.26
C ASP A 94 6.05 -0.80 0.12
N CYS A 95 5.34 -1.87 -0.25
CA CYS A 95 4.38 -1.85 -1.38
C CYS A 95 3.09 -1.06 -1.10
N GLY A 96 2.72 -0.80 0.17
CA GLY A 96 1.45 -0.16 0.54
C GLY A 96 0.19 -0.91 0.11
N CYS A 97 0.29 -2.20 -0.26
CA CYS A 97 -0.86 -3.00 -0.72
C CYS A 97 -1.99 -3.08 0.31
N PHE A 98 -1.66 -3.05 1.60
CA PHE A 98 -2.60 -3.04 2.71
C PHE A 98 -2.57 -1.72 3.49
N GLY A 99 -2.25 -0.60 2.80
CA GLY A 99 -2.03 0.69 3.46
C GLY A 99 -0.92 0.57 4.51
N GLU A 100 -1.08 1.27 5.62
CA GLU A 100 -0.17 1.23 6.77
C GLU A 100 -0.53 0.13 7.80
N ALA A 101 -1.56 -0.70 7.54
CA ALA A 101 -2.02 -1.70 8.51
C ALA A 101 -1.13 -2.94 8.57
N VAL A 102 -0.48 -3.30 7.47
CA VAL A 102 0.41 -4.48 7.39
C VAL A 102 1.61 -4.17 6.51
N TYR A 103 2.77 -4.13 7.14
CA TYR A 103 4.05 -4.00 6.44
C TYR A 103 4.50 -5.36 5.91
N LEU A 104 4.69 -5.45 4.61
CA LEU A 104 5.20 -6.63 3.93
C LEU A 104 6.50 -6.30 3.23
N THR A 105 7.48 -7.18 3.35
CA THR A 105 8.69 -7.05 2.52
C THR A 105 8.34 -7.12 1.04
N HIS A 106 9.17 -6.55 0.18
CA HIS A 106 8.95 -6.52 -1.27
C HIS A 106 8.77 -7.93 -1.85
N TRP A 107 9.56 -8.90 -1.40
CA TRP A 107 9.45 -10.30 -1.83
C TRP A 107 8.17 -11.00 -1.35
N GLN A 108 7.70 -10.69 -0.13
CA GLN A 108 6.43 -11.19 0.37
C GLN A 108 5.26 -10.60 -0.43
N SER A 109 5.30 -9.31 -0.75
CA SER A 109 4.31 -8.62 -1.57
C SER A 109 4.27 -9.19 -2.99
N PHE A 110 5.42 -9.42 -3.62
CA PHE A 110 5.51 -10.05 -4.91
C PHE A 110 4.95 -11.49 -4.90
N SER A 111 5.37 -12.33 -3.95
CA SER A 111 4.89 -13.71 -3.83
C SER A 111 3.37 -13.77 -3.64
N LYS A 112 2.82 -12.93 -2.78
CA LYS A 112 1.37 -12.77 -2.58
C LYS A 112 0.68 -12.40 -3.90
N ASN A 113 1.20 -11.43 -4.65
CA ASN A 113 0.60 -10.98 -5.90
C ASN A 113 0.66 -12.05 -7.00
N VAL A 114 1.73 -12.83 -7.08
CA VAL A 114 1.80 -13.99 -8.00
C VAL A 114 0.70 -15.01 -7.68
N VAL A 115 0.53 -15.37 -6.41
CA VAL A 115 -0.54 -16.29 -5.99
C VAL A 115 -1.92 -15.73 -6.33
N LEU A 116 -2.18 -14.45 -6.03
CA LEU A 116 -3.44 -13.79 -6.37
C LEU A 116 -3.67 -13.72 -7.89
N LEU A 117 -2.64 -13.48 -8.69
CA LEU A 117 -2.73 -13.49 -10.15
C LEU A 117 -3.14 -14.87 -10.65
N LEU A 118 -2.51 -15.94 -10.17
CA LEU A 118 -2.89 -17.32 -10.55
C LEU A 118 -4.33 -17.63 -10.17
N LEU A 119 -4.76 -17.22 -8.98
CA LEU A 119 -6.14 -17.40 -8.54
C LEU A 119 -7.13 -16.59 -9.38
N THR A 120 -6.80 -15.37 -9.81
CA THR A 120 -7.67 -14.58 -10.69
C THR A 120 -7.77 -15.17 -12.10
N VAL A 121 -6.68 -15.73 -12.64
CA VAL A 121 -6.71 -16.49 -13.89
C VAL A 121 -7.62 -17.72 -13.75
N PHE A 122 -7.54 -18.44 -12.65
CA PHE A 122 -8.41 -19.56 -12.36
C PHE A 122 -9.90 -19.12 -12.29
N LEU A 123 -10.20 -18.01 -11.59
CA LEU A 123 -11.55 -17.44 -11.53
C LEU A 123 -12.09 -17.07 -12.91
N LEU A 124 -11.26 -16.46 -13.78
CA LEU A 124 -11.64 -16.14 -15.16
C LEU A 124 -12.01 -17.40 -15.97
N ARG A 125 -11.21 -18.46 -15.86
CA ARG A 125 -11.46 -19.72 -16.60
C ARG A 125 -12.67 -20.48 -16.06
N CYS A 126 -12.87 -20.48 -14.76
CA CYS A 126 -13.97 -21.19 -14.09
C CYS A 126 -15.27 -20.36 -13.97
N ASN A 127 -15.31 -19.16 -14.50
CA ASN A 127 -16.42 -18.22 -14.36
C ASN A 127 -17.81 -18.82 -14.71
N HIS A 128 -17.88 -19.70 -15.72
CA HIS A 128 -19.10 -20.38 -16.13
C HIS A 128 -19.64 -21.39 -15.10
N ARG A 129 -18.78 -21.94 -14.24
CA ARG A 129 -19.15 -22.94 -13.23
C ARG A 129 -19.56 -22.35 -11.90
N LEU A 130 -19.21 -21.09 -11.65
CA LEU A 130 -19.55 -20.41 -10.41
C LEU A 130 -21.00 -19.92 -10.50
N ARG A 131 -21.81 -20.17 -9.47
CA ARG A 131 -23.16 -19.62 -9.35
C ARG A 131 -23.10 -18.37 -8.46
N GLY A 132 -23.72 -17.27 -8.92
CA GLY A 132 -23.93 -16.09 -8.07
C GLY A 132 -24.94 -16.40 -6.97
N VAL A 133 -24.71 -15.83 -5.78
CA VAL A 133 -25.57 -16.07 -4.62
C VAL A 133 -26.90 -15.32 -4.73
N TYR A 134 -26.92 -14.16 -5.43
CA TYR A 134 -28.06 -13.25 -5.43
C TYR A 134 -28.61 -12.95 -6.82
N HIS A 135 -29.89 -12.57 -6.87
CA HIS A 135 -30.56 -12.02 -8.06
C HIS A 135 -29.92 -10.65 -8.44
N LYS A 136 -30.08 -10.26 -9.71
CA LYS A 136 -29.43 -9.05 -10.26
C LYS A 136 -29.79 -7.77 -9.48
N GLU A 137 -30.99 -7.65 -8.97
CA GLU A 137 -31.44 -6.48 -8.19
C GLU A 137 -30.68 -6.36 -6.88
N ILE A 138 -30.48 -7.47 -6.16
CA ILE A 138 -29.74 -7.51 -4.90
C ILE A 138 -28.24 -7.22 -5.15
N GLN A 139 -27.69 -7.67 -6.29
CA GLN A 139 -26.31 -7.37 -6.65
C GLN A 139 -26.06 -5.86 -6.78
N SER A 140 -26.96 -5.14 -7.45
CA SER A 140 -26.86 -3.68 -7.60
C SER A 140 -27.00 -2.97 -6.25
N LEU A 141 -27.93 -3.41 -5.42
CA LEU A 141 -28.13 -2.85 -4.08
C LEU A 141 -26.88 -3.07 -3.19
N THR A 142 -26.28 -4.26 -3.24
CA THR A 142 -25.05 -4.55 -2.50
C THR A 142 -23.92 -3.63 -2.92
N VAL A 143 -23.69 -3.43 -4.23
CA VAL A 143 -22.64 -2.51 -4.72
C VAL A 143 -22.91 -1.09 -4.24
N TYR A 144 -24.16 -0.62 -4.31
CA TYR A 144 -24.54 0.71 -3.83
C TYR A 144 -24.20 0.92 -2.34
N PHE A 145 -24.57 -0.05 -1.49
CA PHE A 145 -24.27 0.02 -0.06
C PHE A 145 -22.77 -0.02 0.22
N VAL A 146 -22.01 -0.85 -0.51
CA VAL A 146 -20.56 -0.93 -0.34
C VAL A 146 -19.89 0.38 -0.74
N VAL A 147 -20.31 0.99 -1.86
CA VAL A 147 -19.79 2.30 -2.28
C VAL A 147 -20.15 3.38 -1.26
N LEU A 148 -21.42 3.43 -0.81
CA LEU A 148 -21.86 4.40 0.19
C LEU A 148 -21.07 4.26 1.50
N PHE A 149 -20.86 3.01 1.96
CA PHE A 149 -20.06 2.72 3.15
C PHE A 149 -18.61 3.18 2.98
N ALA A 150 -17.93 2.78 1.90
CA ALA A 150 -16.54 3.12 1.67
C ALA A 150 -16.31 4.64 1.52
N VAL A 151 -17.17 5.32 0.75
CA VAL A 151 -17.13 6.78 0.61
C VAL A 151 -17.43 7.46 1.93
N GLY A 152 -18.45 7.01 2.66
CA GLY A 152 -18.82 7.56 3.96
C GLY A 152 -17.69 7.42 4.98
N MET A 153 -17.04 6.26 5.06
CA MET A 153 -15.88 6.02 5.93
C MET A 153 -14.69 6.90 5.54
N SER A 154 -14.40 7.01 4.24
CA SER A 154 -13.29 7.84 3.75
C SER A 154 -13.53 9.33 4.02
N LEU A 155 -14.75 9.82 3.83
CA LEU A 155 -15.11 11.20 4.17
C LEU A 155 -15.09 11.45 5.67
N TYR A 156 -15.57 10.51 6.46
CA TYR A 156 -15.50 10.60 7.92
C TYR A 156 -14.05 10.70 8.40
N ALA A 157 -13.16 9.81 7.90
CA ALA A 157 -11.74 9.82 8.24
C ALA A 157 -11.02 11.11 7.79
N TYR A 158 -11.48 11.71 6.70
CA TYR A 158 -10.93 12.98 6.21
C TYR A 158 -11.32 14.18 7.09
N TYR A 159 -12.60 14.27 7.51
CA TYR A 159 -13.09 15.43 8.29
C TYR A 159 -12.81 15.34 9.78
N PHE A 160 -12.76 14.12 10.31
CA PHE A 160 -12.54 13.90 11.75
C PHE A 160 -11.19 13.26 11.97
N GLN A 161 -11.15 11.96 12.15
CA GLN A 161 -9.96 11.14 12.26
C GLN A 161 -10.30 9.72 11.87
N PRO A 162 -9.33 8.94 11.37
CA PRO A 162 -9.58 7.56 11.03
C PRO A 162 -10.04 6.78 12.27
N VAL A 163 -11.07 5.96 12.12
CA VAL A 163 -11.59 5.08 13.20
C VAL A 163 -10.50 4.12 13.68
N PHE A 164 -9.68 3.66 12.75
CA PHE A 164 -8.44 2.92 13.00
C PHE A 164 -7.30 3.68 12.35
N ASP A 165 -6.44 4.24 13.19
CA ASP A 165 -5.23 4.95 12.76
C ASP A 165 -4.08 3.95 12.69
N PHE A 166 -3.64 3.62 11.49
CA PHE A 166 -2.54 2.68 11.24
C PHE A 166 -1.20 3.38 11.06
N ARG A 167 -1.18 4.72 11.07
CA ARG A 167 0.03 5.51 10.86
C ARG A 167 1.02 5.35 12.02
N PRO A 168 2.33 5.46 11.77
CA PRO A 168 3.36 5.39 12.81
C PRO A 168 3.14 6.41 13.94
N TYR A 169 2.77 7.64 13.56
CA TYR A 169 2.53 8.76 14.48
C TYR A 169 1.03 8.98 14.74
N LYS A 170 0.39 8.00 15.39
CA LYS A 170 -1.01 8.07 15.77
C LYS A 170 -1.20 8.84 17.09
N LEU A 171 -2.43 9.28 17.37
CA LEU A 171 -2.76 9.93 18.62
C LEU A 171 -2.43 9.04 19.84
N GLY A 172 -1.67 9.61 20.77
CA GLY A 172 -1.21 8.92 21.97
C GLY A 172 0.15 8.26 21.84
N THR A 173 0.80 8.33 20.66
CA THR A 173 2.20 7.91 20.49
C THR A 173 3.10 8.91 21.22
N ASN A 174 4.01 8.39 22.05
CA ASN A 174 5.09 9.20 22.61
C ASN A 174 6.08 9.52 21.48
N ILE A 175 6.05 10.77 21.02
CA ILE A 175 6.85 11.23 19.86
C ILE A 175 8.35 11.08 20.14
N GLU A 176 8.78 11.36 21.39
CA GLU A 176 10.18 11.26 21.79
C GLU A 176 10.70 9.81 21.71
N GLU A 177 9.88 8.84 22.12
CA GLU A 177 10.18 7.42 22.02
C GLU A 177 10.15 6.93 20.56
N ALA A 178 9.19 7.40 19.76
CA ALA A 178 9.08 7.05 18.35
C ALA A 178 10.29 7.57 17.55
N ILE A 179 10.70 8.83 17.77
CA ILE A 179 11.89 9.41 17.15
C ILE A 179 13.16 8.68 17.60
N SER A 180 13.26 8.30 18.88
CA SER A 180 14.42 7.56 19.37
C SER A 180 14.53 6.15 18.76
N LEU A 181 13.40 5.51 18.44
CA LEU A 181 13.40 4.22 17.75
C LEU A 181 13.78 4.36 16.27
N GLU A 182 13.36 5.42 15.60
CA GLU A 182 13.77 5.72 14.22
C GLU A 182 15.24 6.17 14.14
N ALA A 183 15.77 6.82 15.17
CA ALA A 183 17.17 7.21 15.24
C ALA A 183 18.15 6.01 15.28
N PHE A 184 17.66 4.79 15.56
CA PHE A 184 18.48 3.58 15.40
C PHE A 184 18.69 3.17 13.94
N ASP A 185 17.88 3.68 13.01
CA ASP A 185 17.99 3.46 11.56
C ASP A 185 18.59 4.69 10.86
N GLU A 186 19.24 5.61 11.60
CA GLU A 186 19.94 6.74 10.97
C GLU A 186 21.08 6.24 10.08
N PRO A 187 21.17 6.72 8.84
CA PRO A 187 22.24 6.33 7.94
C PRO A 187 23.58 6.72 8.54
N ARG A 188 24.49 5.77 8.65
CA ARG A 188 25.86 6.00 9.10
C ARG A 188 26.78 6.26 7.91
N TYR A 189 27.60 7.25 8.04
CA TYR A 189 28.55 7.66 7.02
C TYR A 189 29.95 7.19 7.41
N VAL A 190 30.55 6.35 6.58
CA VAL A 190 31.91 5.88 6.79
C VAL A 190 32.88 6.87 6.16
N TYR A 191 33.74 7.41 6.98
CA TYR A 191 34.86 8.26 6.56
C TYR A 191 36.17 7.56 6.83
N ARG A 192 37.17 7.88 6.03
CA ARG A 192 38.56 7.37 6.17
C ARG A 192 39.53 8.51 6.30
N ASN A 193 40.44 8.39 7.28
CA ASN A 193 41.58 9.26 7.45
C ASN A 193 42.85 8.38 7.49
N GLY A 194 43.60 8.33 6.39
CA GLY A 194 44.68 7.40 6.20
C GLY A 194 44.22 5.93 6.27
N ASP A 195 44.72 5.17 7.26
CA ASP A 195 44.33 3.76 7.48
C ASP A 195 43.16 3.58 8.47
N VAL A 196 42.68 4.67 9.09
CA VAL A 196 41.58 4.61 10.08
C VAL A 196 40.25 4.84 9.39
N ARG A 197 39.33 3.90 9.59
CA ARG A 197 37.90 4.05 9.20
C ARG A 197 37.08 4.32 10.46
N ALA A 198 36.20 5.30 10.39
CA ALA A 198 35.26 5.62 11.46
C ALA A 198 33.88 5.87 10.88
N GLU A 199 32.84 5.48 11.64
CA GLU A 199 31.44 5.71 11.33
C GLU A 199 30.97 6.95 12.07
N PHE A 200 30.27 7.83 11.36
CA PHE A 200 29.69 9.05 11.89
C PHE A 200 28.20 9.13 11.59
N THR A 201 27.43 9.66 12.50
CA THR A 201 26.04 10.09 12.26
C THR A 201 26.02 11.44 11.57
N VAL A 202 24.85 11.86 11.03
CA VAL A 202 24.71 13.16 10.34
C VAL A 202 25.14 14.32 11.23
N ASP A 203 24.87 14.24 12.54
CA ASP A 203 25.18 15.28 13.52
C ASP A 203 26.68 15.31 13.94
N GLU A 204 27.38 14.21 13.74
CA GLU A 204 28.78 14.04 14.13
C GLU A 204 29.77 14.08 12.95
N LEU A 205 29.31 14.52 11.79
CA LEU A 205 30.14 14.56 10.58
C LEU A 205 31.40 15.37 10.81
N PRO A 206 32.61 14.81 10.51
CA PRO A 206 33.85 15.50 10.73
C PRO A 206 33.95 16.74 9.83
N SER A 207 34.18 17.90 10.44
CA SER A 207 34.44 19.17 9.75
C SER A 207 35.87 19.30 9.24
N ASP A 208 36.73 18.34 9.60
CA ASP A 208 38.14 18.32 9.21
C ASP A 208 38.30 17.72 7.81
N THR A 209 39.05 18.45 6.96
CA THR A 209 39.34 18.05 5.56
C THR A 209 40.20 16.80 5.44
N ALA A 210 40.76 16.28 6.54
CA ALA A 210 41.55 15.04 6.59
C ALA A 210 40.70 13.77 6.45
N TRP A 211 39.36 13.88 6.63
CA TRP A 211 38.44 12.77 6.52
C TRP A 211 37.79 12.73 5.14
N HIS A 212 37.97 11.63 4.43
CA HIS A 212 37.36 11.40 3.11
C HIS A 212 36.17 10.45 3.23
N PHE A 213 35.03 10.84 2.66
CA PHE A 213 33.83 9.98 2.57
C PHE A 213 34.14 8.71 1.78
N VAL A 214 33.72 7.55 2.28
CA VAL A 214 33.91 6.24 1.65
C VAL A 214 32.59 5.69 1.18
N GLU A 215 31.64 5.51 2.09
CA GLU A 215 30.34 4.90 1.81
C GLU A 215 29.29 5.29 2.86
N ARG A 216 28.03 5.13 2.53
CA ARG A 216 26.90 5.26 3.43
C ARG A 216 26.40 3.87 3.77
N ILE A 217 26.14 3.61 5.05
CA ILE A 217 25.50 2.39 5.57
C ILE A 217 24.10 2.78 6.01
N ASP A 218 23.08 2.17 5.38
CA ASP A 218 21.67 2.31 5.75
C ASP A 218 21.27 1.20 6.71
#